data_42e12d18cf1075908671bb611cac1d43
#
_entry.id   42e12d18cf1075908671bb611cac1d43
#
_cell.length_a   1.000
_cell.length_b   1.000
_cell.length_c   1.000
_cell.angle_alpha   90.00
_cell.angle_beta   90.00
_cell.angle_gamma   90.00
#
_symmetry.space_group_name_H-M   'P 1'
#
loop_
_entity.id
_entity.type
_entity.pdbx_description
1 polymer ?
#
loop_
_entity_poly.entity_id
_entity_poly.type
_entity_poly.pdbx_seq_one_letter_code
_entity_poly.pdbx_strand_id
1 'polypeptide(L)'
;MKKIFIVCLMAIMSSTIGVYAQKYALIDMDYILKQIPQYEMANEQLDQISKRWQAEVENLSAEAETMYKQYQSDMVFLTQDQKNAREEAILKKEKDVQDLRVKYFGPEGELYQKRNALVGHIQDDIYNAVKEIAEKNNYAMVIDRGSAESIIFASPKIDISKEVLAKLGYK
;
A
#
# COMPACT_ATOMS: atom_id res chain seq x y z
N MET A 1 12.99 6.84 -68.55
CA MET A 1 12.59 7.63 -67.37
C MET A 1 11.31 7.10 -66.72
N LYS A 2 10.22 6.86 -67.43
CA LYS A 2 8.95 6.31 -66.86
C LYS A 2 9.10 4.97 -66.15
N LYS A 3 9.94 4.03 -66.64
CA LYS A 3 10.16 2.71 -66.00
C LYS A 3 10.92 2.81 -64.66
N ILE A 4 11.86 3.76 -64.51
CA ILE A 4 12.61 3.97 -63.28
C ILE A 4 11.68 4.60 -62.21
N PHE A 5 10.77 5.47 -62.60
CA PHE A 5 9.81 6.08 -61.72
C PHE A 5 8.82 5.07 -61.11
N ILE A 6 8.42 4.09 -61.90
CA ILE A 6 7.52 3.01 -61.46
C ILE A 6 8.24 2.05 -60.46
N VAL A 7 9.54 1.77 -60.70
CA VAL A 7 10.32 0.93 -59.80
C VAL A 7 10.58 1.65 -58.46
N CYS A 8 10.88 2.94 -58.48
CA CYS A 8 11.00 3.74 -57.26
C CYS A 8 9.69 3.83 -56.48
N LEU A 9 8.55 3.99 -57.19
CA LEU A 9 7.24 4.03 -56.54
C LEU A 9 6.85 2.68 -55.89
N MET A 10 7.19 1.55 -56.52
CA MET A 10 7.02 0.22 -55.92
C MET A 10 7.93 -0.02 -54.71
N ALA A 11 9.15 0.48 -54.73
CA ALA A 11 10.07 0.37 -53.60
C ALA A 11 9.61 1.17 -52.35
N ILE A 12 8.92 2.29 -52.53
CA ILE A 12 8.33 3.10 -51.45
C ILE A 12 7.09 2.42 -50.87
N MET A 13 6.30 1.71 -51.65
CA MET A 13 5.11 0.98 -51.18
C MET A 13 5.43 -0.31 -50.43
N SER A 14 6.64 -0.87 -50.57
CA SER A 14 7.07 -2.08 -49.83
C SER A 14 7.67 -1.81 -48.45
N SER A 15 7.92 -0.57 -48.07
CA SER A 15 8.32 -0.17 -46.72
C SER A 15 7.12 0.06 -45.80
N THR A 16 6.20 -0.86 -45.72
CA THR A 16 5.28 -0.94 -44.61
C THR A 16 6.06 -1.33 -43.37
N ILE A 17 6.71 -0.33 -42.73
CA ILE A 17 7.22 -0.46 -41.37
C ILE A 17 5.99 -0.82 -40.54
N GLY A 18 5.94 -2.07 -40.11
CA GLY A 18 4.89 -2.52 -39.22
C GLY A 18 4.91 -1.63 -37.97
N VAL A 19 4.00 -0.68 -37.93
CA VAL A 19 3.75 0.12 -36.72
C VAL A 19 3.20 -0.87 -35.71
N TYR A 20 4.07 -1.44 -34.89
CA TYR A 20 3.64 -2.19 -33.73
C TYR A 20 2.95 -1.21 -32.80
N ALA A 21 1.63 -1.15 -32.89
CA ALA A 21 0.84 -0.38 -31.94
C ALA A 21 1.17 -0.91 -30.54
N GLN A 22 1.74 -0.06 -29.71
CA GLN A 22 2.03 -0.41 -28.32
C GLN A 22 0.70 -0.75 -27.64
N LYS A 23 0.61 -1.95 -27.14
CA LYS A 23 -0.57 -2.41 -26.41
C LYS A 23 -0.41 -2.03 -24.94
N TYR A 24 -1.47 -1.52 -24.37
CA TYR A 24 -1.57 -1.22 -22.94
C TYR A 24 -2.66 -2.08 -22.32
N ALA A 25 -2.48 -2.42 -21.06
CA ALA A 25 -3.50 -3.10 -20.27
C ALA A 25 -3.71 -2.37 -18.95
N LEU A 26 -4.84 -2.64 -18.32
CA LEU A 26 -5.17 -2.16 -16.99
C LEU A 26 -5.42 -3.33 -16.07
N ILE A 27 -5.16 -3.11 -14.80
CA ILE A 27 -5.62 -3.95 -13.69
C ILE A 27 -6.35 -3.07 -12.67
N ASP A 28 -7.14 -3.70 -11.83
CA ASP A 28 -7.69 -3.13 -10.61
C ASP A 28 -7.09 -3.93 -9.44
N MET A 29 -6.06 -3.38 -8.82
CA MET A 29 -5.35 -4.04 -7.73
C MET A 29 -6.26 -4.32 -6.55
N ASP A 30 -7.14 -3.36 -6.20
CA ASP A 30 -8.10 -3.53 -5.10
C ASP A 30 -9.11 -4.65 -5.37
N TYR A 31 -9.60 -4.72 -6.61
CA TYR A 31 -10.48 -5.83 -7.03
C TYR A 31 -9.77 -7.18 -6.92
N ILE A 32 -8.53 -7.28 -7.43
CA ILE A 32 -7.74 -8.51 -7.40
C ILE A 32 -7.50 -8.95 -5.95
N LEU A 33 -7.02 -8.04 -5.09
CA LEU A 33 -6.70 -8.34 -3.69
C LEU A 33 -7.92 -8.85 -2.93
N LYS A 34 -9.11 -8.24 -3.13
CA LYS A 34 -10.37 -8.66 -2.48
C LYS A 34 -10.85 -10.06 -2.89
N GLN A 35 -10.38 -10.59 -4.02
CA GLN A 35 -10.70 -11.95 -4.44
C GLN A 35 -9.72 -13.00 -3.90
N ILE A 36 -8.68 -12.60 -3.18
CA ILE A 36 -7.65 -13.48 -2.61
C ILE A 36 -7.95 -13.71 -1.13
N PRO A 37 -8.40 -14.92 -0.72
CA PRO A 37 -8.78 -15.18 0.68
C PRO A 37 -7.65 -14.92 1.68
N GLN A 38 -6.40 -15.18 1.30
CA GLN A 38 -5.24 -14.93 2.14
C GLN A 38 -5.05 -13.43 2.47
N TYR A 39 -5.42 -12.55 1.52
CA TYR A 39 -5.39 -11.10 1.74
C TYR A 39 -6.44 -10.66 2.77
N GLU A 40 -7.65 -11.21 2.69
CA GLU A 40 -8.72 -10.96 3.67
C GLU A 40 -8.30 -11.40 5.07
N MET A 41 -7.78 -12.62 5.20
CA MET A 41 -7.25 -13.14 6.47
C MET A 41 -6.11 -12.28 7.03
N ALA A 42 -5.21 -11.80 6.16
CA ALA A 42 -4.13 -10.91 6.56
C ALA A 42 -4.65 -9.57 7.09
N ASN A 43 -5.66 -8.99 6.42
CA ASN A 43 -6.29 -7.74 6.85
C ASN A 43 -7.01 -7.89 8.20
N GLU A 44 -7.75 -8.99 8.40
CA GLU A 44 -8.39 -9.27 9.69
C GLU A 44 -7.36 -9.40 10.81
N GLN A 45 -6.26 -10.09 10.56
CA GLN A 45 -5.17 -10.22 11.53
C GLN A 45 -4.51 -8.87 11.84
N LEU A 46 -4.28 -8.04 10.84
CA LEU A 46 -3.72 -6.69 11.01
C LEU A 46 -4.68 -5.79 11.80
N ASP A 47 -5.98 -5.87 11.55
CA ASP A 47 -7.00 -5.12 12.29
C ASP A 47 -7.00 -5.51 13.77
N GLN A 48 -6.97 -6.81 14.08
CA GLN A 48 -6.89 -7.30 15.47
C GLN A 48 -5.62 -6.84 16.19
N ILE A 49 -4.46 -6.89 15.51
CA ILE A 49 -3.19 -6.40 16.05
C ILE A 49 -3.26 -4.89 16.30
N SER A 50 -3.76 -4.14 15.34
CA SER A 50 -3.90 -2.69 15.42
C SER A 50 -4.79 -2.27 16.60
N LYS A 51 -5.95 -2.90 16.76
CA LYS A 51 -6.87 -2.64 17.89
C LYS A 51 -6.22 -2.94 19.24
N ARG A 52 -5.48 -4.04 19.35
CA ARG A 52 -4.78 -4.38 20.58
C ARG A 52 -3.70 -3.34 20.92
N TRP A 53 -2.90 -2.94 19.96
CA TRP A 53 -1.84 -1.93 20.18
C TRP A 53 -2.42 -0.54 20.45
N GLN A 54 -3.53 -0.19 19.81
CA GLN A 54 -4.24 1.04 20.11
C GLN A 54 -4.74 1.07 21.56
N ALA A 55 -5.35 -0.03 22.04
CA ALA A 55 -5.78 -0.14 23.42
C ALA A 55 -4.60 -0.04 24.41
N GLU A 56 -3.43 -0.59 24.08
CA GLU A 56 -2.22 -0.48 24.91
C GLU A 56 -1.74 0.98 25.02
N VAL A 57 -1.69 1.70 23.89
CA VAL A 57 -1.35 3.14 23.86
C VAL A 57 -2.38 3.97 24.63
N GLU A 58 -3.67 3.68 24.47
CA GLU A 58 -4.75 4.37 25.18
C GLU A 58 -4.67 4.14 26.70
N ASN A 59 -4.42 2.91 27.13
CA ASN A 59 -4.24 2.60 28.56
C ASN A 59 -3.04 3.36 29.16
N LEU A 60 -1.90 3.37 28.48
CA LEU A 60 -0.73 4.11 28.95
C LEU A 60 -0.97 5.62 28.98
N SER A 61 -1.73 6.15 28.02
CA SER A 61 -2.14 7.56 27.98
C SER A 61 -3.08 7.91 29.14
N ALA A 62 -4.04 7.01 29.47
CA ALA A 62 -4.94 7.19 30.59
C ALA A 62 -4.20 7.17 31.94
N GLU A 63 -3.14 6.35 32.07
CA GLU A 63 -2.26 6.38 33.25
C GLU A 63 -1.55 7.73 33.37
N ALA A 64 -0.98 8.29 32.29
CA ALA A 64 -0.34 9.60 32.28
C ALA A 64 -1.33 10.70 32.68
N GLU A 65 -2.54 10.69 32.13
CA GLU A 65 -3.61 11.62 32.48
C GLU A 65 -4.00 11.51 33.97
N THR A 66 -4.09 10.30 34.49
CA THR A 66 -4.39 10.07 35.91
C THR A 66 -3.29 10.62 36.81
N MET A 67 -2.02 10.40 36.46
CA MET A 67 -0.88 10.97 37.19
C MET A 67 -0.92 12.49 37.19
N TYR A 68 -1.26 13.09 36.07
CA TYR A 68 -1.40 14.54 35.95
C TYR A 68 -2.55 15.11 36.80
N LYS A 69 -3.73 14.47 36.77
CA LYS A 69 -4.88 14.87 37.60
C LYS A 69 -4.57 14.76 39.10
N GLN A 70 -3.89 13.70 39.51
CA GLN A 70 -3.45 13.53 40.89
C GLN A 70 -2.44 14.59 41.30
N TYR A 71 -1.47 14.90 40.42
CA TYR A 71 -0.51 15.99 40.68
C TYR A 71 -1.22 17.32 40.84
N GLN A 72 -2.18 17.68 40.00
CA GLN A 72 -2.94 18.92 40.13
C GLN A 72 -3.71 19.01 41.46
N SER A 73 -4.32 17.89 41.89
CA SER A 73 -5.05 17.83 43.14
C SER A 73 -4.14 17.97 44.37
N ASP A 74 -2.96 17.36 44.33
CA ASP A 74 -2.04 17.32 45.45
C ASP A 74 -1.08 18.53 45.50
N MET A 75 -0.97 19.30 44.41
CA MET A 75 0.06 20.32 44.19
C MET A 75 0.22 21.35 45.34
N VAL A 76 -0.90 21.68 46.01
CA VAL A 76 -0.89 22.64 47.14
C VAL A 76 -0.27 22.08 48.43
N PHE A 77 -0.15 20.76 48.54
CA PHE A 77 0.39 20.08 49.70
C PHE A 77 1.82 19.57 49.49
N LEU A 78 2.34 19.65 48.24
CA LEU A 78 3.66 19.11 47.88
C LEU A 78 4.78 20.13 48.15
N THR A 79 5.92 19.64 48.63
CA THR A 79 7.18 20.39 48.64
C THR A 79 7.70 20.59 47.21
N GLN A 80 8.66 21.52 47.00
CA GLN A 80 9.23 21.74 45.69
C GLN A 80 9.89 20.50 45.10
N ASP A 81 10.63 19.74 45.90
CA ASP A 81 11.28 18.51 45.44
C ASP A 81 10.25 17.46 45.03
N GLN A 82 9.15 17.35 45.77
CA GLN A 82 8.06 16.43 45.41
C GLN A 82 7.34 16.85 44.11
N LYS A 83 7.17 18.18 43.88
CA LYS A 83 6.61 18.68 42.61
C LYS A 83 7.50 18.32 41.46
N ASN A 84 8.79 18.61 41.54
CA ASN A 84 9.77 18.32 40.51
C ASN A 84 9.78 16.81 40.19
N ALA A 85 9.79 15.95 41.19
CA ALA A 85 9.77 14.48 40.99
C ALA A 85 8.48 14.00 40.32
N ARG A 86 7.31 14.57 40.66
CA ARG A 86 6.02 14.24 40.04
C ARG A 86 5.96 14.71 38.60
N GLU A 87 6.42 15.95 38.32
CA GLU A 87 6.49 16.49 36.97
C GLU A 87 7.40 15.63 36.06
N GLU A 88 8.59 15.28 36.55
CA GLU A 88 9.50 14.41 35.81
C GLU A 88 8.88 13.03 35.51
N ALA A 89 8.19 12.44 36.50
CA ALA A 89 7.50 11.16 36.30
C ALA A 89 6.39 11.25 35.26
N ILE A 90 5.62 12.37 35.22
CA ILE A 90 4.56 12.59 34.24
C ILE A 90 5.18 12.77 32.85
N LEU A 91 6.19 13.63 32.71
CA LEU A 91 6.88 13.85 31.44
C LEU A 91 7.48 12.54 30.88
N LYS A 92 8.06 11.72 31.78
CA LYS A 92 8.55 10.40 31.37
C LYS A 92 7.42 9.51 30.85
N LYS A 93 6.29 9.46 31.55
CA LYS A 93 5.13 8.65 31.14
C LYS A 93 4.56 9.14 29.81
N GLU A 94 4.44 10.45 29.60
CA GLU A 94 4.00 11.02 28.31
C GLU A 94 4.96 10.68 27.17
N LYS A 95 6.27 10.70 27.44
CA LYS A 95 7.28 10.26 26.49
C LYS A 95 7.14 8.77 26.17
N ASP A 96 6.93 7.93 27.17
CA ASP A 96 6.71 6.48 26.97
C ASP A 96 5.47 6.24 26.07
N VAL A 97 4.39 7.02 26.23
CA VAL A 97 3.21 6.96 25.33
C VAL A 97 3.59 7.31 23.90
N GLN A 98 4.36 8.38 23.71
CA GLN A 98 4.77 8.82 22.38
C GLN A 98 5.71 7.79 21.73
N ASP A 99 6.67 7.28 22.48
CA ASP A 99 7.61 6.27 22.00
C ASP A 99 6.86 4.97 21.61
N LEU A 100 5.88 4.54 22.40
CA LEU A 100 5.06 3.38 22.11
C LEU A 100 4.20 3.59 20.84
N ARG A 101 3.63 4.78 20.67
CA ARG A 101 2.86 5.14 19.47
C ARG A 101 3.72 5.09 18.22
N VAL A 102 4.93 5.66 18.28
CA VAL A 102 5.88 5.63 17.16
C VAL A 102 6.33 4.21 16.86
N LYS A 103 6.60 3.42 17.90
CA LYS A 103 6.99 2.01 17.76
C LYS A 103 5.93 1.21 17.00
N TYR A 104 4.65 1.36 17.33
CA TYR A 104 3.58 0.58 16.71
C TYR A 104 3.12 1.17 15.37
N PHE A 105 2.90 2.48 15.32
CA PHE A 105 2.19 3.16 14.22
C PHE A 105 3.06 4.16 13.45
N GLY A 106 4.36 4.25 13.77
CA GLY A 106 5.28 5.10 13.02
C GLY A 106 5.45 4.66 11.56
N PRO A 107 6.09 5.46 10.70
CA PRO A 107 6.26 5.18 9.27
C PRO A 107 6.90 3.81 8.98
N GLU A 108 7.81 3.35 9.84
CA GLU A 108 8.44 2.03 9.78
C GLU A 108 8.13 1.19 11.03
N GLY A 109 7.03 1.51 11.70
CA GLY A 109 6.59 0.86 12.92
C GLY A 109 6.21 -0.59 12.73
N GLU A 110 5.94 -1.28 13.86
CA GLU A 110 5.65 -2.71 13.84
C GLU A 110 4.42 -3.07 12.98
N LEU A 111 3.40 -2.19 12.90
CA LEU A 111 2.24 -2.42 12.05
C LEU A 111 2.61 -2.44 10.56
N TYR A 112 3.46 -1.52 10.13
CA TYR A 112 3.98 -1.51 8.76
C TYR A 112 4.77 -2.78 8.44
N GLN A 113 5.67 -3.19 9.36
CA GLN A 113 6.47 -4.41 9.18
C GLN A 113 5.58 -5.66 9.13
N LYS A 114 4.55 -5.75 10.00
CA LYS A 114 3.58 -6.86 9.98
C LYS A 114 2.78 -6.89 8.68
N ARG A 115 2.37 -5.72 8.17
CA ARG A 115 1.68 -5.63 6.88
C ARG A 115 2.56 -6.15 5.75
N ASN A 116 3.81 -5.71 5.67
CA ASN A 116 4.73 -6.18 4.64
C ASN A 116 4.97 -7.69 4.73
N ALA A 117 5.10 -8.23 5.92
CA ALA A 117 5.29 -9.67 6.10
C ALA A 117 4.07 -10.50 5.70
N LEU A 118 2.84 -9.98 5.90
CA LEU A 118 1.60 -10.71 5.62
C LEU A 118 1.10 -10.53 4.19
N VAL A 119 1.32 -9.34 3.61
CA VAL A 119 0.73 -8.94 2.32
C VAL A 119 1.76 -8.89 1.20
N GLY A 120 3.04 -8.68 1.52
CA GLY A 120 4.09 -8.48 0.52
C GLY A 120 4.17 -9.61 -0.51
N HIS A 121 4.17 -10.87 -0.06
CA HIS A 121 4.23 -12.01 -0.96
C HIS A 121 3.02 -12.10 -1.91
N ILE A 122 1.82 -11.69 -1.46
CA ILE A 122 0.62 -11.66 -2.30
C ILE A 122 0.80 -10.64 -3.44
N GLN A 123 1.35 -9.48 -3.11
CA GLN A 123 1.65 -8.44 -4.10
C GLN A 123 2.72 -8.90 -5.10
N ASP A 124 3.73 -9.60 -4.64
CA ASP A 124 4.78 -10.18 -5.49
C ASP A 124 4.19 -11.23 -6.45
N ASP A 125 3.28 -12.08 -5.98
CA ASP A 125 2.61 -13.08 -6.80
C ASP A 125 1.73 -12.42 -7.88
N ILE A 126 0.99 -11.37 -7.52
CA ILE A 126 0.20 -10.59 -8.47
C ILE A 126 1.13 -9.93 -9.50
N TYR A 127 2.23 -9.30 -9.08
CA TYR A 127 3.20 -8.69 -9.97
C TYR A 127 3.77 -9.70 -10.97
N ASN A 128 4.16 -10.88 -10.50
CA ASN A 128 4.69 -11.94 -11.36
C ASN A 128 3.64 -12.43 -12.36
N ALA A 129 2.39 -12.63 -11.93
CA ALA A 129 1.30 -12.99 -12.82
C ALA A 129 1.05 -11.93 -13.91
N VAL A 130 1.02 -10.65 -13.50
CA VAL A 130 0.87 -9.51 -14.43
C VAL A 130 2.03 -9.47 -15.42
N LYS A 131 3.26 -9.63 -14.96
CA LYS A 131 4.46 -9.62 -15.80
C LYS A 131 4.40 -10.72 -16.87
N GLU A 132 4.07 -11.95 -16.50
CA GLU A 132 3.98 -13.05 -17.45
C GLU A 132 2.85 -12.84 -18.48
N ILE A 133 1.70 -12.28 -18.07
CA ILE A 133 0.61 -11.93 -18.98
C ILE A 133 1.05 -10.82 -19.95
N ALA A 134 1.74 -9.80 -19.42
CA ALA A 134 2.23 -8.69 -20.23
C ALA A 134 3.24 -9.12 -21.28
N GLU A 135 4.20 -9.95 -20.91
CA GLU A 135 5.19 -10.52 -21.83
C GLU A 135 4.55 -11.37 -22.92
N LYS A 136 3.62 -12.26 -22.52
CA LYS A 136 2.90 -13.14 -23.45
C LYS A 136 2.07 -12.37 -24.49
N ASN A 137 1.42 -11.28 -24.08
CA ASN A 137 0.51 -10.52 -24.93
C ASN A 137 1.19 -9.30 -25.60
N ASN A 138 2.49 -9.08 -25.37
CA ASN A 138 3.25 -7.93 -25.82
C ASN A 138 2.64 -6.60 -25.36
N TYR A 139 2.20 -6.51 -24.11
CA TYR A 139 1.84 -5.25 -23.48
C TYR A 139 3.09 -4.46 -23.16
N ALA A 140 3.15 -3.21 -23.62
CA ALA A 140 4.25 -2.30 -23.32
C ALA A 140 4.18 -1.77 -21.87
N MET A 141 2.97 -1.72 -21.30
CA MET A 141 2.72 -1.23 -19.95
C MET A 141 1.40 -1.81 -19.43
N VAL A 142 1.38 -2.11 -18.14
CA VAL A 142 0.15 -2.42 -17.38
C VAL A 142 0.02 -1.39 -16.27
N ILE A 143 -1.14 -0.76 -16.15
CA ILE A 143 -1.40 0.33 -15.20
C ILE A 143 -2.47 -0.13 -14.22
N ASP A 144 -2.24 0.07 -12.95
CA ASP A 144 -3.28 -0.10 -11.94
C ASP A 144 -4.22 1.11 -11.97
N ARG A 145 -5.47 0.88 -12.37
CA ARG A 145 -6.46 1.95 -12.52
C ARG A 145 -6.90 2.54 -11.17
N GLY A 146 -6.78 1.76 -10.07
CA GLY A 146 -7.15 2.21 -8.74
C GLY A 146 -6.20 3.26 -8.19
N SER A 147 -4.92 3.19 -8.56
CA SER A 147 -3.88 4.13 -8.15
C SER A 147 -3.65 5.28 -9.16
N ALA A 148 -4.22 5.20 -10.38
CA ALA A 148 -3.99 6.16 -11.45
C ALA A 148 -5.12 7.20 -11.51
N GLU A 149 -5.02 8.24 -10.69
CA GLU A 149 -5.98 9.37 -10.62
C GLU A 149 -6.22 10.09 -11.96
N SER A 150 -5.27 9.97 -12.92
CA SER A 150 -5.33 10.61 -14.22
C SER A 150 -6.13 9.84 -15.29
N ILE A 151 -6.57 8.61 -15.02
CA ILE A 151 -7.36 7.83 -15.97
C ILE A 151 -8.84 8.20 -15.84
N ILE A 152 -9.32 9.02 -16.77
CA ILE A 152 -10.74 9.44 -16.81
C ILE A 152 -11.62 8.34 -17.41
N PHE A 153 -11.11 7.64 -18.42
CA PHE A 153 -11.83 6.55 -19.11
C PHE A 153 -10.86 5.49 -19.61
N ALA A 154 -11.26 4.24 -19.44
CA ALA A 154 -10.60 3.10 -20.06
C ALA A 154 -11.63 2.08 -20.51
N SER A 155 -11.39 1.47 -21.68
CA SER A 155 -12.26 0.41 -22.18
C SER A 155 -12.14 -0.84 -21.29
N PRO A 156 -13.25 -1.46 -20.88
CA PRO A 156 -13.21 -2.76 -20.16
C PRO A 156 -12.46 -3.87 -20.91
N LYS A 157 -12.28 -3.71 -22.21
CA LYS A 157 -11.56 -4.69 -23.05
C LYS A 157 -10.06 -4.77 -22.78
N ILE A 158 -9.48 -3.72 -22.17
CA ILE A 158 -8.05 -3.70 -21.81
C ILE A 158 -7.82 -4.02 -20.35
N ASP A 159 -8.88 -4.27 -19.57
CA ASP A 159 -8.80 -4.71 -18.17
C ASP A 159 -8.54 -6.22 -18.12
N ILE A 160 -7.36 -6.57 -17.59
CA ILE A 160 -6.89 -7.96 -17.46
C ILE A 160 -6.98 -8.48 -16.02
N SER A 161 -7.67 -7.80 -15.10
CA SER A 161 -7.75 -8.21 -13.70
C SER A 161 -8.25 -9.63 -13.50
N LYS A 162 -9.26 -10.04 -14.29
CA LYS A 162 -9.79 -11.41 -14.24
C LYS A 162 -8.79 -12.44 -14.79
N GLU A 163 -8.00 -12.07 -15.80
CA GLU A 163 -6.95 -12.94 -16.34
C GLU A 163 -5.84 -13.16 -15.29
N VAL A 164 -5.48 -12.08 -14.56
CA VAL A 164 -4.53 -12.16 -13.43
C VAL A 164 -5.06 -13.10 -12.35
N LEU A 165 -6.32 -12.96 -11.92
CA LEU A 165 -6.94 -13.84 -10.93
C LEU A 165 -6.95 -15.31 -11.40
N ALA A 166 -7.36 -15.54 -12.63
CA ALA A 166 -7.36 -16.89 -13.20
C ALA A 166 -5.95 -17.51 -13.22
N LYS A 167 -4.92 -16.71 -13.51
CA LYS A 167 -3.53 -17.14 -13.50
C LYS A 167 -3.04 -17.49 -12.10
N LEU A 168 -3.51 -16.77 -11.09
CA LEU A 168 -3.23 -17.03 -9.67
C LEU A 168 -4.05 -18.20 -9.10
N GLY A 169 -5.00 -18.77 -9.89
CA GLY A 169 -5.86 -19.87 -9.46
C GLY A 169 -7.16 -19.45 -8.76
N TYR A 170 -7.49 -18.17 -8.80
CA TYR A 170 -8.75 -17.63 -8.28
C TYR A 170 -9.77 -17.42 -9.42
N LYS A 171 -11.07 -17.51 -9.09
CA LYS A 171 -12.16 -17.39 -10.07
C LYS A 171 -12.93 -16.09 -9.88
#